data_d70c65515d55ef76e5abaa53c821733a
#
_entry.id   d70c65515d55ef76e5abaa53c821733a
#
_cell.length_a   1.000
_cell.length_b   1.000
_cell.length_c   1.000
_cell.angle_alpha   90.00
_cell.angle_beta   90.00
_cell.angle_gamma   90.00
#
_symmetry.space_group_name_H-M   'P 1'
#
loop_
_entity.id
_entity.type
_entity.pdbx_description
1 polymer ?
#
loop_
_entity_poly.entity_id
_entity_poly.type
_entity_poly.pdbx_seq_one_letter_code
_entity_poly.pdbx_strand_id
1 'polypeptide(L)'
;LPLDNLEGWNDKIFDGSVWPAAGEEWALEVPLGLCDDPVSQSQMPLKISFSENGHHAFCGMIVSGKSTLLQTLFYALIHKYSPEYVNLYGIDFSSHMLSAFEAAPHVGGVIYEDNTEKMEKFFHMMEELMEERKRLFQGGNYSQYVRANGVKVPAVIIAIDNYANFREKTDNKYEDVMMHLAHDGVGYGIFLAVTAGGFGTTEIQTKIGDNIKTVITLQMNDKF
;
A
#
# COMPACT_ATOMS: atom_id res chain seq x y z
N LEU A 1 10.22 3.99 16.74
CA LEU A 1 10.66 5.38 16.70
C LEU A 1 9.53 6.20 16.08
N PRO A 2 9.13 7.35 16.67
CA PRO A 2 8.15 8.24 16.03
C PRO A 2 8.68 8.75 14.70
N LEU A 3 7.82 8.87 13.69
CA LEU A 3 8.19 9.39 12.36
C LEU A 3 8.79 10.79 12.43
N ASP A 4 8.33 11.60 13.37
CA ASP A 4 8.81 12.98 13.60
C ASP A 4 10.30 13.05 13.95
N ASN A 5 10.90 11.94 14.37
CA ASN A 5 12.33 11.83 14.66
C ASN A 5 13.16 11.33 13.46
N LEU A 6 12.52 11.07 12.30
CA LEU A 6 13.23 10.69 11.09
C LEU A 6 13.75 11.93 10.37
N GLU A 7 15.03 11.89 9.99
CA GLU A 7 15.64 12.95 9.19
C GLU A 7 14.91 13.15 7.86
N GLY A 8 14.56 14.38 7.52
CA GLY A 8 13.82 14.73 6.32
C GLY A 8 12.32 14.47 6.36
N TRP A 9 11.76 13.93 7.47
CA TRP A 9 10.31 13.73 7.59
C TRP A 9 9.54 15.04 7.58
N ASN A 10 9.99 16.01 8.37
CA ASN A 10 9.28 17.29 8.57
C ASN A 10 9.47 18.31 7.44
N ASP A 11 10.31 18.02 6.45
CA ASP A 11 10.70 19.03 5.46
C ASP A 11 9.63 19.29 4.39
N LYS A 12 8.76 18.32 4.14
CA LYS A 12 7.71 18.40 3.10
C LYS A 12 6.50 17.53 3.47
N ILE A 13 5.74 17.96 4.47
CA ILE A 13 4.50 17.32 4.90
C ILE A 13 3.37 18.35 5.02
N PHE A 14 2.16 17.89 5.25
CA PHE A 14 0.99 18.71 5.54
C PHE A 14 1.23 19.61 6.74
N ASP A 15 1.07 20.91 6.56
CA ASP A 15 1.31 21.93 7.59
C ASP A 15 0.09 22.26 8.48
N GLY A 16 -1.00 21.51 8.30
CA GLY A 16 -2.30 21.74 8.96
C GLY A 16 -3.32 22.47 8.06
N SER A 17 -2.89 22.96 6.89
CA SER A 17 -3.76 23.65 5.94
C SER A 17 -3.53 23.24 4.49
N VAL A 18 -2.28 23.00 4.09
CA VAL A 18 -1.90 22.71 2.70
C VAL A 18 -0.92 21.54 2.64
N TRP A 19 -1.12 20.66 1.65
CA TRP A 19 -0.12 19.65 1.29
C TRP A 19 0.93 20.24 0.36
N PRO A 20 2.17 19.74 0.41
CA PRO A 20 3.19 20.14 -0.55
C PRO A 20 2.77 19.77 -1.98
N ALA A 21 3.10 20.63 -2.94
CA ALA A 21 2.88 20.33 -4.35
C ALA A 21 3.73 19.12 -4.79
N ALA A 22 3.24 18.36 -5.77
CA ALA A 22 4.06 17.34 -6.42
C ALA A 22 5.29 18.02 -7.05
N GLY A 23 6.48 17.47 -6.78
CA GLY A 23 7.70 17.94 -7.43
C GLY A 23 7.72 17.60 -8.92
N GLU A 24 8.71 18.13 -9.65
CA GLU A 24 8.91 17.83 -11.08
C GLU A 24 9.13 16.31 -11.31
N GLU A 25 9.84 15.65 -10.39
CA GLU A 25 10.01 14.20 -10.38
C GLU A 25 9.03 13.59 -9.38
N TRP A 26 7.97 12.97 -9.90
CA TRP A 26 6.99 12.27 -9.08
C TRP A 26 7.56 10.94 -8.56
N ALA A 27 7.67 10.83 -7.25
CA ALA A 27 8.00 9.59 -6.57
C ALA A 27 7.00 9.32 -5.45
N LEU A 28 6.32 8.17 -5.52
CA LEU A 28 5.42 7.72 -4.46
C LEU A 28 6.21 6.88 -3.46
N GLU A 29 6.84 7.56 -2.51
CA GLU A 29 7.67 6.95 -1.47
C GLU A 29 7.43 7.58 -0.11
N VAL A 30 7.53 6.77 0.94
CA VAL A 30 7.44 7.24 2.33
C VAL A 30 8.43 6.50 3.23
N PRO A 31 8.96 7.16 4.27
CA PRO A 31 9.72 6.49 5.31
C PRO A 31 8.77 5.72 6.24
N LEU A 32 9.21 4.55 6.69
CA LEU A 32 8.49 3.72 7.67
C LEU A 32 9.27 3.54 8.97
N GLY A 33 10.54 3.88 9.02
CA GLY A 33 11.40 3.69 10.19
C GLY A 33 12.86 3.92 9.87
N LEU A 34 13.73 3.35 10.67
CA LEU A 34 15.19 3.37 10.49
C LEU A 34 15.68 1.96 10.14
N CYS A 35 16.60 1.90 9.21
CA CYS A 35 17.44 0.75 8.96
C CYS A 35 18.76 0.96 9.68
N ASP A 36 19.13 0.06 10.59
CA ASP A 36 20.40 0.06 11.28
C ASP A 36 21.38 -0.86 10.54
N ASP A 37 22.51 -0.32 10.11
CA ASP A 37 23.60 -1.09 9.53
C ASP A 37 24.80 -1.11 10.49
N PRO A 38 24.90 -2.16 11.32
CA PRO A 38 25.99 -2.27 12.30
C PRO A 38 27.37 -2.39 11.65
N VAL A 39 27.46 -2.87 10.40
CA VAL A 39 28.73 -3.05 9.70
C VAL A 39 29.33 -1.70 9.30
N SER A 40 28.51 -0.83 8.75
CA SER A 40 28.92 0.53 8.37
C SER A 40 28.75 1.55 9.51
N GLN A 41 28.25 1.12 10.68
CA GLN A 41 27.92 1.97 11.83
C GLN A 41 27.03 3.17 11.43
N SER A 42 26.08 2.94 10.55
CA SER A 42 25.18 3.96 10.03
C SER A 42 23.73 3.60 10.27
N GLN A 43 22.92 4.64 10.45
CA GLN A 43 21.47 4.53 10.46
C GLN A 43 20.90 5.37 9.32
N MET A 44 20.01 4.78 8.54
CA MET A 44 19.34 5.48 7.44
C MET A 44 17.83 5.25 7.48
N PRO A 45 17.00 6.20 6.97
CA PRO A 45 15.57 5.99 6.88
C PRO A 45 15.24 4.76 6.02
N LEU A 46 14.45 3.83 6.59
CA LEU A 46 13.82 2.75 5.84
C LEU A 46 12.67 3.36 5.05
N LYS A 47 12.85 3.48 3.74
CA LYS A 47 11.83 3.98 2.83
C LYS A 47 11.23 2.85 2.02
N ILE A 48 9.94 2.97 1.72
CA ILE A 48 9.28 2.18 0.68
C ILE A 48 8.92 3.09 -0.48
N SER A 49 9.07 2.59 -1.69
CA SER A 49 8.74 3.29 -2.93
C SER A 49 7.79 2.45 -3.77
N PHE A 50 6.54 2.86 -3.87
CA PHE A 50 5.57 2.23 -4.76
C PHE A 50 5.89 2.52 -6.22
N SER A 51 6.45 3.69 -6.51
CA SER A 51 6.86 4.06 -7.87
C SER A 51 7.96 3.16 -8.44
N GLU A 52 8.91 2.73 -7.61
CA GLU A 52 10.04 1.90 -8.02
C GLU A 52 9.76 0.40 -7.88
N ASN A 53 9.16 0.03 -6.74
CA ASN A 53 9.06 -1.36 -6.33
C ASN A 53 7.66 -1.97 -6.53
N GLY A 54 6.66 -1.16 -6.84
CA GLY A 54 5.29 -1.64 -7.04
C GLY A 54 4.65 -2.14 -5.75
N HIS A 55 4.16 -3.37 -5.76
CA HIS A 55 3.49 -3.99 -4.61
C HIS A 55 4.46 -4.35 -3.48
N HIS A 56 3.93 -4.30 -2.24
CA HIS A 56 4.71 -4.61 -1.04
C HIS A 56 4.00 -5.66 -0.18
N ALA A 57 4.78 -6.55 0.43
CA ALA A 57 4.29 -7.45 1.49
C ALA A 57 5.03 -7.18 2.81
N PHE A 58 4.27 -7.23 3.89
CA PHE A 58 4.77 -7.08 5.26
C PHE A 58 4.50 -8.38 6.01
N CYS A 59 5.55 -9.16 6.24
CA CYS A 59 5.44 -10.49 6.81
C CYS A 59 5.92 -10.49 8.25
N GLY A 60 5.30 -11.31 9.10
CA GLY A 60 5.71 -11.46 10.48
C GLY A 60 4.73 -12.28 11.30
N MET A 61 5.19 -12.82 12.42
CA MET A 61 4.35 -13.57 13.33
C MET A 61 3.23 -12.71 13.96
N ILE A 62 2.33 -13.35 14.66
CA ILE A 62 1.28 -12.68 15.43
C ILE A 62 1.93 -11.72 16.44
N VAL A 63 1.38 -10.50 16.58
CA VAL A 63 1.88 -9.43 17.46
C VAL A 63 3.25 -8.84 17.04
N SER A 64 3.74 -9.12 15.83
CA SER A 64 5.01 -8.55 15.35
C SER A 64 4.91 -7.06 14.93
N GLY A 65 3.72 -6.47 14.94
CA GLY A 65 3.52 -5.06 14.57
C GLY A 65 3.08 -4.81 13.11
N LYS A 66 2.65 -5.83 12.36
CA LYS A 66 2.19 -5.69 10.96
C LYS A 66 1.10 -4.63 10.78
N SER A 67 0.03 -4.70 11.58
CA SER A 67 -1.09 -3.74 11.52
C SER A 67 -0.63 -2.33 11.90
N THR A 68 0.27 -2.21 12.88
CA THR A 68 0.90 -0.94 13.25
C THR A 68 1.74 -0.38 12.09
N LEU A 69 2.42 -1.23 11.33
CA LEU A 69 3.18 -0.82 10.17
C LEU A 69 2.26 -0.29 9.06
N LEU A 70 1.11 -0.93 8.82
CA LEU A 70 0.10 -0.39 7.90
C LEU A 70 -0.47 0.95 8.36
N GLN A 71 -0.70 1.14 9.68
CA GLN A 71 -1.08 2.44 10.21
C GLN A 71 0.00 3.50 9.97
N THR A 72 1.27 3.15 10.18
CA THR A 72 2.40 4.02 9.91
C THR A 72 2.48 4.40 8.43
N LEU A 73 2.22 3.43 7.55
CA LEU A 73 2.13 3.66 6.10
C LEU A 73 1.02 4.66 5.75
N PHE A 74 -0.19 4.45 6.26
CA PHE A 74 -1.31 5.37 6.02
C PHE A 74 -1.01 6.77 6.54
N TYR A 75 -0.52 6.87 7.78
CA TYR A 75 -0.13 8.13 8.37
C TYR A 75 0.91 8.86 7.51
N ALA A 76 1.95 8.16 7.07
CA ALA A 76 3.02 8.74 6.26
C ALA A 76 2.51 9.24 4.90
N LEU A 77 1.65 8.45 4.22
CA LEU A 77 1.07 8.82 2.93
C LEU A 77 0.14 10.04 3.05
N ILE A 78 -0.75 10.04 4.06
CA ILE A 78 -1.70 11.12 4.32
C ILE A 78 -0.99 12.45 4.61
N HIS A 79 0.12 12.42 5.32
CA HIS A 79 0.85 13.64 5.65
C HIS A 79 1.74 14.15 4.50
N LYS A 80 2.28 13.23 3.70
CA LYS A 80 3.23 13.61 2.64
C LYS A 80 2.54 14.04 1.34
N TYR A 81 1.40 13.46 1.00
CA TYR A 81 0.74 13.67 -0.30
C TYR A 81 -0.67 14.24 -0.14
N SER A 82 -1.10 15.06 -1.09
CA SER A 82 -2.49 15.51 -1.21
C SER A 82 -3.42 14.34 -1.61
N PRO A 83 -4.70 14.35 -1.21
CA PRO A 83 -5.69 13.38 -1.70
C PRO A 83 -5.90 13.42 -3.21
N GLU A 84 -5.50 14.49 -3.89
CA GLU A 84 -5.47 14.57 -5.35
C GLU A 84 -4.39 13.68 -5.98
N TYR A 85 -3.37 13.29 -5.20
CA TYR A 85 -2.24 12.49 -5.66
C TYR A 85 -2.29 11.06 -5.21
N VAL A 86 -2.89 10.80 -4.04
CA VAL A 86 -2.93 9.45 -3.43
C VAL A 86 -4.29 9.17 -2.81
N ASN A 87 -4.91 8.06 -3.21
CA ASN A 87 -6.10 7.53 -2.56
C ASN A 87 -5.79 6.20 -1.87
N LEU A 88 -6.36 6.00 -0.70
CA LEU A 88 -6.13 4.84 0.15
C LEU A 88 -7.42 4.04 0.34
N TYR A 89 -7.30 2.73 0.29
CA TYR A 89 -8.36 1.81 0.65
C TYR A 89 -7.81 0.75 1.61
N GLY A 90 -8.59 0.41 2.63
CA GLY A 90 -8.25 -0.63 3.58
C GLY A 90 -9.18 -1.84 3.45
N ILE A 91 -8.63 -3.04 3.49
CA ILE A 91 -9.34 -4.30 3.72
C ILE A 91 -8.76 -4.87 5.01
N ASP A 92 -9.49 -4.74 6.13
CA ASP A 92 -8.98 -5.06 7.47
C ASP A 92 -9.68 -6.30 8.02
N PHE A 93 -9.04 -7.44 7.86
CA PHE A 93 -9.45 -8.75 8.37
C PHE A 93 -8.64 -9.17 9.60
N SER A 94 -8.17 -8.18 10.37
CA SER A 94 -7.33 -8.39 11.54
C SER A 94 -7.85 -7.61 12.75
N SER A 95 -7.31 -6.47 13.02
CA SER A 95 -7.47 -5.74 14.27
C SER A 95 -8.37 -4.50 14.19
N HIS A 96 -8.93 -4.21 13.04
CA HIS A 96 -9.70 -3.00 12.73
C HIS A 96 -8.93 -1.68 13.00
N MET A 97 -7.61 -1.75 12.99
CA MET A 97 -6.77 -0.59 13.31
C MET A 97 -6.78 0.47 12.19
N LEU A 98 -7.14 0.09 10.95
CA LEU A 98 -7.27 1.04 9.83
C LEU A 98 -8.50 1.95 9.97
N SER A 99 -9.46 1.63 10.84
CA SER A 99 -10.63 2.49 11.15
C SER A 99 -10.25 3.90 11.59
N ALA A 100 -9.09 4.05 12.24
CA ALA A 100 -8.59 5.36 12.69
C ALA A 100 -8.40 6.38 11.54
N PHE A 101 -8.32 5.91 10.30
CA PHE A 101 -8.07 6.74 9.12
C PHE A 101 -9.31 6.98 8.25
N GLU A 102 -10.46 6.39 8.56
CA GLU A 102 -11.68 6.51 7.74
C GLU A 102 -12.13 7.94 7.48
N ALA A 103 -11.86 8.84 8.41
CA ALA A 103 -12.21 10.26 8.29
C ALA A 103 -11.22 11.08 7.44
N ALA A 104 -10.08 10.50 7.06
CA ALA A 104 -9.08 11.22 6.27
C ALA A 104 -9.53 11.36 4.81
N PRO A 105 -9.33 12.53 4.17
CA PRO A 105 -9.81 12.79 2.82
C PRO A 105 -9.19 11.91 1.73
N HIS A 106 -8.08 11.22 2.05
CA HIS A 106 -7.42 10.26 1.18
C HIS A 106 -8.11 8.90 1.15
N VAL A 107 -8.87 8.57 2.21
CA VAL A 107 -9.39 7.21 2.41
C VAL A 107 -10.78 7.09 1.79
N GLY A 108 -10.85 6.36 0.69
CA GLY A 108 -12.11 6.05 0.02
C GLY A 108 -12.97 5.05 0.79
N GLY A 109 -12.37 4.29 1.71
CA GLY A 109 -13.07 3.41 2.64
C GLY A 109 -12.17 2.35 3.26
N VAL A 110 -12.62 1.84 4.41
CA VAL A 110 -12.09 0.63 5.04
C VAL A 110 -13.21 -0.41 5.06
N ILE A 111 -12.88 -1.64 4.72
CA ILE A 111 -13.81 -2.76 4.54
C ILE A 111 -13.43 -3.85 5.52
N TYR A 112 -14.41 -4.34 6.26
CA TYR A 112 -14.25 -5.39 7.27
C TYR A 112 -14.92 -6.68 6.82
N GLU A 113 -14.70 -7.78 7.53
CA GLU A 113 -15.17 -9.11 7.12
C GLU A 113 -16.70 -9.24 6.99
N ASP A 114 -17.46 -8.45 7.74
CA ASP A 114 -18.94 -8.43 7.70
C ASP A 114 -19.51 -7.54 6.57
N ASN A 115 -18.68 -6.78 5.86
CA ASN A 115 -19.11 -5.81 4.86
C ASN A 115 -19.11 -6.38 3.42
N THR A 116 -19.78 -7.51 3.19
CA THR A 116 -19.79 -8.21 1.89
C THR A 116 -20.20 -7.33 0.72
N GLU A 117 -21.26 -6.54 0.87
CA GLU A 117 -21.75 -5.64 -0.20
C GLU A 117 -20.72 -4.56 -0.54
N LYS A 118 -20.07 -3.99 0.48
CA LYS A 118 -19.02 -2.98 0.31
C LYS A 118 -17.80 -3.57 -0.40
N MET A 119 -17.48 -4.83 -0.08
CA MET A 119 -16.40 -5.57 -0.72
C MET A 119 -16.65 -5.80 -2.21
N GLU A 120 -17.86 -6.26 -2.56
CA GLU A 120 -18.24 -6.47 -3.96
C GLU A 120 -18.16 -5.17 -4.77
N LYS A 121 -18.74 -4.08 -4.25
CA LYS A 121 -18.70 -2.76 -4.87
C LYS A 121 -17.26 -2.25 -5.04
N PHE A 122 -16.42 -2.49 -4.04
CA PHE A 122 -15.01 -2.09 -4.08
C PHE A 122 -14.25 -2.80 -5.21
N PHE A 123 -14.33 -4.12 -5.30
CA PHE A 123 -13.63 -4.85 -6.34
C PHE A 123 -14.15 -4.53 -7.74
N HIS A 124 -15.46 -4.38 -7.89
CA HIS A 124 -16.04 -3.93 -9.16
C HIS A 124 -15.51 -2.53 -9.55
N MET A 125 -15.47 -1.60 -8.62
CA MET A 125 -14.88 -0.26 -8.81
C MET A 125 -13.40 -0.34 -9.23
N MET A 126 -12.62 -1.26 -8.68
CA MET A 126 -11.21 -1.43 -9.05
C MET A 126 -11.06 -1.97 -10.48
N GLU A 127 -11.90 -2.90 -10.90
CA GLU A 127 -11.92 -3.39 -12.29
C GLU A 127 -12.30 -2.27 -13.27
N GLU A 128 -13.36 -1.51 -12.97
CA GLU A 128 -13.75 -0.35 -13.78
C GLU A 128 -12.64 0.69 -13.88
N LEU A 129 -11.96 0.99 -12.76
CA LEU A 129 -10.84 1.91 -12.71
C LEU A 129 -9.67 1.46 -13.56
N MET A 130 -9.33 0.17 -13.56
CA MET A 130 -8.29 -0.38 -14.43
C MET A 130 -8.65 -0.21 -15.91
N GLU A 131 -9.87 -0.50 -16.30
CA GLU A 131 -10.34 -0.34 -17.69
C GLU A 131 -10.41 1.14 -18.12
N GLU A 132 -10.78 2.04 -17.22
CA GLU A 132 -10.74 3.49 -17.46
C GLU A 132 -9.31 3.96 -17.72
N ARG A 133 -8.37 3.57 -16.86
CA ARG A 133 -6.96 3.95 -16.96
C ARG A 133 -6.27 3.34 -18.17
N LYS A 134 -6.63 2.13 -18.54
CA LYS A 134 -6.17 1.49 -19.78
C LYS A 134 -6.53 2.32 -21.01
N ARG A 135 -7.77 2.83 -21.05
CA ARG A 135 -8.21 3.74 -22.13
C ARG A 135 -7.49 5.09 -22.08
N LEU A 136 -7.34 5.65 -20.87
CA LEU A 136 -6.72 6.95 -20.66
C LEU A 136 -5.23 6.93 -21.04
N PHE A 137 -4.50 5.87 -20.72
CA PHE A 137 -3.06 5.78 -20.96
C PHE A 137 -2.70 5.32 -22.37
N GLN A 138 -3.69 4.91 -23.19
CA GLN A 138 -3.53 4.59 -24.61
C GLN A 138 -2.38 3.62 -24.92
N GLY A 139 -2.23 2.59 -24.10
CA GLY A 139 -1.17 1.58 -24.24
C GLY A 139 0.14 1.91 -23.48
N GLY A 140 0.24 3.11 -22.88
CA GLY A 140 1.28 3.44 -21.92
C GLY A 140 0.95 2.91 -20.51
N ASN A 141 1.76 3.34 -19.54
CA ASN A 141 1.53 3.02 -18.13
C ASN A 141 1.43 4.29 -17.28
N TYR A 142 1.03 4.11 -16.00
CA TYR A 142 0.86 5.20 -15.05
C TYR A 142 2.10 6.08 -14.91
N SER A 143 3.28 5.49 -14.79
CA SER A 143 4.54 6.23 -14.64
C SER A 143 4.85 7.11 -15.86
N GLN A 144 4.63 6.58 -17.08
CA GLN A 144 4.79 7.35 -18.32
C GLN A 144 3.75 8.47 -18.42
N TYR A 145 2.50 8.18 -18.07
CA TYR A 145 1.43 9.17 -18.08
C TYR A 145 1.72 10.34 -17.12
N VAL A 146 2.11 10.03 -15.88
CA VAL A 146 2.46 11.05 -14.87
C VAL A 146 3.68 11.87 -15.29
N ARG A 147 4.70 11.25 -15.88
CA ARG A 147 5.88 11.96 -16.39
C ARG A 147 5.52 12.95 -17.50
N ALA A 148 4.58 12.59 -18.35
CA ALA A 148 4.18 13.44 -19.48
C ALA A 148 3.18 14.55 -19.10
N ASN A 149 2.31 14.30 -18.11
CA ASN A 149 1.14 15.15 -17.83
C ASN A 149 1.12 15.73 -16.40
N GLY A 150 2.07 15.34 -15.55
CA GLY A 150 1.97 15.53 -14.10
C GLY A 150 0.95 14.57 -13.47
N VAL A 151 0.78 14.64 -12.15
CA VAL A 151 -0.17 13.78 -11.43
C VAL A 151 -1.60 14.28 -11.66
N LYS A 152 -2.22 13.85 -12.74
CA LYS A 152 -3.62 14.17 -13.10
C LYS A 152 -4.63 13.14 -12.61
N VAL A 153 -4.17 11.95 -12.28
CA VAL A 153 -4.96 10.89 -11.67
C VAL A 153 -4.21 10.37 -10.44
N PRO A 154 -4.88 10.18 -9.32
CA PRO A 154 -4.21 9.74 -8.09
C PRO A 154 -3.66 8.31 -8.21
N ALA A 155 -2.54 8.04 -7.56
CA ALA A 155 -2.17 6.68 -7.26
C ALA A 155 -3.18 6.08 -6.26
N VAL A 156 -3.50 4.80 -6.40
CA VAL A 156 -4.37 4.09 -5.48
C VAL A 156 -3.56 3.05 -4.71
N ILE A 157 -3.64 3.06 -3.39
CA ILE A 157 -3.00 2.06 -2.54
C ILE A 157 -4.09 1.28 -1.82
N ILE A 158 -4.07 -0.05 -2.00
CA ILE A 158 -4.96 -0.99 -1.36
C ILE A 158 -4.16 -1.72 -0.28
N ALA A 159 -4.43 -1.41 0.98
CA ALA A 159 -3.85 -2.11 2.11
C ALA A 159 -4.75 -3.27 2.54
N ILE A 160 -4.19 -4.47 2.64
CA ILE A 160 -4.92 -5.65 3.11
C ILE A 160 -4.25 -6.16 4.38
N ASP A 161 -4.92 -5.99 5.52
CA ASP A 161 -4.43 -6.50 6.78
C ASP A 161 -4.93 -7.94 6.99
N ASN A 162 -3.99 -8.88 7.10
CA ASN A 162 -4.19 -10.32 7.17
C ASN A 162 -4.79 -10.93 5.88
N TYR A 163 -3.97 -10.96 4.84
CA TYR A 163 -4.35 -11.47 3.52
C TYR A 163 -4.84 -12.93 3.54
N ALA A 164 -4.23 -13.79 4.36
CA ALA A 164 -4.66 -15.19 4.50
C ALA A 164 -6.08 -15.29 5.05
N ASN A 165 -6.41 -14.52 6.09
CA ASN A 165 -7.76 -14.48 6.68
C ASN A 165 -8.78 -13.87 5.70
N PHE A 166 -8.40 -12.82 4.97
CA PHE A 166 -9.24 -12.26 3.89
C PHE A 166 -9.64 -13.35 2.88
N ARG A 167 -8.67 -14.13 2.39
CA ARG A 167 -8.95 -15.23 1.46
C ARG A 167 -9.86 -16.29 2.03
N GLU A 168 -9.54 -16.76 3.23
CA GLU A 168 -10.31 -17.82 3.92
C GLU A 168 -11.76 -17.38 4.15
N LYS A 169 -11.98 -16.19 4.70
CA LYS A 169 -13.30 -15.67 5.04
C LYS A 169 -14.16 -15.32 3.83
N THR A 170 -13.55 -15.07 2.69
CA THR A 170 -14.25 -14.80 1.43
C THR A 170 -14.34 -16.05 0.53
N ASP A 171 -13.99 -17.23 1.02
CA ASP A 171 -13.96 -18.47 0.23
C ASP A 171 -13.21 -18.31 -1.11
N ASN A 172 -12.13 -17.54 -1.12
CA ASN A 172 -11.34 -17.17 -2.30
C ASN A 172 -12.15 -16.48 -3.44
N LYS A 173 -13.33 -15.95 -3.14
CA LYS A 173 -14.23 -15.32 -4.12
C LYS A 173 -13.56 -14.24 -4.99
N TYR A 174 -12.59 -13.53 -4.41
CA TYR A 174 -11.91 -12.40 -5.06
C TYR A 174 -10.52 -12.74 -5.61
N GLU A 175 -10.20 -14.04 -5.74
CA GLU A 175 -8.88 -14.49 -6.21
C GLU A 175 -8.54 -13.95 -7.60
N ASP A 176 -9.46 -14.02 -8.55
CA ASP A 176 -9.22 -13.59 -9.93
C ASP A 176 -8.96 -12.09 -10.02
N VAL A 177 -9.76 -11.27 -9.35
CA VAL A 177 -9.55 -9.81 -9.33
C VAL A 177 -8.26 -9.44 -8.59
N MET A 178 -7.91 -10.14 -7.52
CA MET A 178 -6.64 -9.94 -6.82
C MET A 178 -5.44 -10.31 -7.69
N MET A 179 -5.53 -11.38 -8.49
CA MET A 179 -4.51 -11.72 -9.48
C MET A 179 -4.36 -10.63 -10.56
N HIS A 180 -5.48 -10.09 -11.08
CA HIS A 180 -5.49 -8.97 -12.01
C HIS A 180 -4.82 -7.73 -11.41
N LEU A 181 -5.19 -7.36 -10.19
CA LEU A 181 -4.60 -6.23 -9.47
C LEU A 181 -3.09 -6.43 -9.23
N ALA A 182 -2.67 -7.64 -8.87
CA ALA A 182 -1.25 -7.94 -8.67
C ALA A 182 -0.45 -7.92 -9.98
N HIS A 183 -1.03 -8.40 -11.09
CA HIS A 183 -0.32 -8.47 -12.37
C HIS A 183 -0.27 -7.10 -13.07
N ASP A 184 -1.39 -6.41 -13.18
CA ASP A 184 -1.56 -5.24 -14.03
C ASP A 184 -1.63 -3.92 -13.25
N GLY A 185 -1.98 -3.96 -11.96
CA GLY A 185 -2.28 -2.79 -11.13
C GLY A 185 -1.18 -1.74 -11.14
N VAL A 186 0.08 -2.12 -11.02
CA VAL A 186 1.23 -1.19 -11.07
C VAL A 186 1.22 -0.37 -12.35
N GLY A 187 0.94 -1.02 -13.47
CA GLY A 187 0.81 -0.37 -14.77
C GLY A 187 -0.28 0.69 -14.82
N TYR A 188 -1.28 0.55 -13.99
CA TYR A 188 -2.42 1.48 -13.88
C TYR A 188 -2.35 2.38 -12.63
N GLY A 189 -1.23 2.36 -11.88
CA GLY A 189 -1.07 3.18 -10.68
C GLY A 189 -1.90 2.69 -9.49
N ILE A 190 -2.18 1.38 -9.44
CA ILE A 190 -2.86 0.71 -8.32
C ILE A 190 -1.86 -0.22 -7.65
N PHE A 191 -1.63 -0.03 -6.37
CA PHE A 191 -0.59 -0.71 -5.62
C PHE A 191 -1.19 -1.48 -4.44
N LEU A 192 -0.64 -2.66 -4.17
CA LEU A 192 -1.00 -3.51 -3.05
C LEU A 192 0.03 -3.36 -1.92
N ALA A 193 -0.46 -3.28 -0.69
CA ALA A 193 0.31 -3.34 0.54
C ALA A 193 -0.34 -4.41 1.44
N VAL A 194 0.19 -5.63 1.44
CA VAL A 194 -0.43 -6.76 2.11
C VAL A 194 0.33 -7.19 3.35
N THR A 195 -0.38 -7.56 4.43
CA THR A 195 0.23 -8.22 5.58
C THR A 195 -0.07 -9.71 5.58
N ALA A 196 0.90 -10.52 6.00
CA ALA A 196 0.79 -11.97 6.08
C ALA A 196 1.63 -12.54 7.24
N GLY A 197 1.36 -13.78 7.64
CA GLY A 197 2.16 -14.49 8.62
C GLY A 197 3.55 -14.84 8.11
N GLY A 198 3.70 -15.03 6.80
CA GLY A 198 4.93 -15.33 6.08
C GLY A 198 4.78 -15.07 4.59
N PHE A 199 5.85 -15.23 3.82
CA PHE A 199 5.83 -15.10 2.36
C PHE A 199 5.90 -16.48 1.70
N GLY A 200 4.95 -17.34 2.04
CA GLY A 200 4.80 -18.69 1.47
C GLY A 200 3.45 -18.85 0.78
N THR A 201 3.31 -19.89 -0.03
CA THR A 201 2.10 -20.15 -0.85
C THR A 201 0.82 -20.33 -0.05
N THR A 202 0.92 -20.71 1.20
CA THR A 202 -0.21 -20.82 2.13
C THR A 202 -0.72 -19.46 2.58
N GLU A 203 0.17 -18.49 2.71
CA GLU A 203 -0.13 -17.14 3.16
C GLU A 203 -0.47 -16.22 1.98
N ILE A 204 0.41 -16.21 0.95
CA ILE A 204 0.23 -15.43 -0.28
C ILE A 204 0.37 -16.40 -1.46
N GLN A 205 -0.65 -16.48 -2.29
CA GLN A 205 -0.64 -17.36 -3.48
C GLN A 205 0.52 -17.01 -4.41
N THR A 206 1.15 -18.00 -5.03
CA THR A 206 2.29 -17.83 -5.93
C THR A 206 2.02 -16.79 -7.00
N LYS A 207 0.86 -16.83 -7.68
CA LYS A 207 0.52 -15.88 -8.75
C LYS A 207 0.47 -14.42 -8.31
N ILE A 208 0.18 -14.17 -7.04
CA ILE A 208 0.17 -12.82 -6.45
C ILE A 208 1.58 -12.51 -5.94
N GLY A 209 2.20 -13.44 -5.22
CA GLY A 209 3.55 -13.29 -4.68
C GLY A 209 4.60 -12.99 -5.74
N ASP A 210 4.52 -13.62 -6.91
CA ASP A 210 5.45 -13.39 -8.03
C ASP A 210 5.45 -11.93 -8.54
N ASN A 211 4.38 -11.20 -8.27
CA ASN A 211 4.25 -9.77 -8.62
C ASN A 211 4.64 -8.82 -7.47
N ILE A 212 4.93 -9.34 -6.28
CA ILE A 212 5.37 -8.56 -5.14
C ILE A 212 6.89 -8.59 -5.07
N LYS A 213 7.53 -7.48 -5.45
CA LYS A 213 9.00 -7.39 -5.51
C LYS A 213 9.64 -7.11 -4.16
N THR A 214 8.94 -6.45 -3.25
CA THR A 214 9.47 -6.03 -1.97
C THR A 214 8.72 -6.70 -0.83
N VAL A 215 9.47 -7.44 -0.03
CA VAL A 215 8.98 -8.08 1.19
C VAL A 215 9.75 -7.52 2.38
N ILE A 216 9.03 -6.91 3.32
CA ILE A 216 9.57 -6.46 4.59
C ILE A 216 9.17 -7.46 5.65
N THR A 217 10.16 -8.08 6.30
CA THR A 217 9.92 -9.02 7.38
C THR A 217 10.09 -8.35 8.74
N LEU A 218 9.08 -8.49 9.57
CA LEU A 218 9.12 -8.17 10.99
C LEU A 218 9.60 -9.42 11.76
N GLN A 219 9.36 -9.45 13.06
CA GLN A 219 9.74 -10.62 13.85
C GLN A 219 9.14 -11.92 13.28
N MET A 220 9.99 -12.88 12.95
CA MET A 220 9.65 -14.22 12.46
C MET A 220 10.06 -15.27 13.50
N ASN A 221 9.38 -16.40 13.52
CA ASN A 221 9.85 -17.54 14.29
C ASN A 221 11.05 -18.18 13.56
N ASP A 222 12.18 -18.26 14.22
CA ASP A 222 13.34 -19.06 13.77
C ASP A 222 12.99 -20.56 13.79
N LYS A 223 12.26 -21.01 12.78
CA LYS A 223 12.07 -22.42 12.48
C LYS A 223 12.37 -22.63 11.00
N PHE A 224 13.63 -22.65 10.73
CA PHE A 224 14.19 -23.26 9.53
C PHE A 224 14.93 -24.53 9.93
#